data_3a7d40244e90fa42baf412499d3dd5e1
#
_entry.id   3a7d40244e90fa42baf412499d3dd5e1
#
_cell.length_a   1.000
_cell.length_b   1.000
_cell.length_c   1.000
_cell.angle_alpha   90.00
_cell.angle_beta   90.00
_cell.angle_gamma   90.00
#
_symmetry.space_group_name_H-M   'P 1'
#
loop_
_entity.id
_entity.type
_entity.pdbx_description
1 polymer ?
#
loop_
_entity_poly.entity_id
_entity_poly.type
_entity_poly.pdbx_seq_one_letter_code
_entity_poly.pdbx_strand_id
1 'polypeptide(L)'
;VSKFKPMGDQPEAIDKLVKGFQRGKKEQTLLGVTGSGKTFTMANIIEKINKPTLVIAHNKTLAAQLHGEFKEFFPDNAVEYFVSYYDYYQPEAYVPSTDTYIEKDSDINAEIEKLRHSATAALGERKDVVIVASVSCIYGLGSPVDYENQVLSLRTGKEISRDDILKKLVEIQYDRNDIAFDRGSFRVRGDVVDIFPAGSENAVRIELFGDEIESIKEINPITGDIMGIRNHVAVYP
;
A
#
# COMPACT_ATOMS: atom_id res chain seq x y z
N VAL A 1 -11.75 -16.11 3.13
CA VAL A 1 -12.79 -16.71 3.99
C VAL A 1 -14.16 -16.26 3.46
N SER A 2 -15.03 -17.18 3.08
CA SER A 2 -16.35 -16.82 2.56
C SER A 2 -17.42 -17.75 3.14
N LYS A 3 -18.61 -17.20 3.39
CA LYS A 3 -19.83 -17.96 3.71
C LYS A 3 -20.40 -18.65 2.47
N PHE A 4 -19.98 -18.24 1.27
CA PHE A 4 -20.44 -18.77 0.01
C PHE A 4 -19.56 -19.91 -0.47
N LYS A 5 -20.17 -20.85 -1.21
CA LYS A 5 -19.46 -21.92 -1.92
C LYS A 5 -19.68 -21.72 -3.43
N PRO A 6 -18.70 -22.07 -4.27
CA PRO A 6 -18.87 -22.01 -5.72
C PRO A 6 -20.06 -22.86 -6.17
N MET A 7 -20.94 -22.29 -7.00
CA MET A 7 -22.18 -22.93 -7.47
C MET A 7 -22.31 -22.82 -8.99
N GLY A 8 -23.18 -23.63 -9.58
CA GLY A 8 -23.42 -23.65 -11.03
C GLY A 8 -22.13 -23.94 -11.80
N ASP A 9 -21.80 -23.10 -12.78
CA ASP A 9 -20.61 -23.25 -13.63
C ASP A 9 -19.29 -22.73 -12.98
N GLN A 10 -19.39 -22.08 -11.80
CA GLN A 10 -18.20 -21.51 -11.14
C GLN A 10 -17.13 -22.55 -10.79
N PRO A 11 -17.43 -23.76 -10.23
CA PRO A 11 -16.42 -24.78 -9.93
C PRO A 11 -15.63 -25.19 -11.16
N GLU A 12 -16.31 -25.39 -12.29
CA GLU A 12 -15.69 -25.78 -13.55
C GLU A 12 -14.80 -24.65 -14.11
N ALA A 13 -15.29 -23.40 -14.07
CA ALA A 13 -14.54 -22.21 -14.49
C ALA A 13 -13.27 -22.02 -13.66
N ILE A 14 -13.36 -22.14 -12.33
CA ILE A 14 -12.22 -22.06 -11.43
C ILE A 14 -11.17 -23.14 -11.77
N ASP A 15 -11.62 -24.39 -11.92
CA ASP A 15 -10.71 -25.51 -12.23
C ASP A 15 -9.99 -25.32 -13.58
N LYS A 16 -10.73 -24.92 -14.61
CA LYS A 16 -10.15 -24.64 -15.95
C LYS A 16 -9.13 -23.50 -15.92
N LEU A 17 -9.44 -22.41 -15.24
CA LEU A 17 -8.57 -21.25 -15.17
C LEU A 17 -7.30 -21.55 -14.34
N VAL A 18 -7.42 -22.22 -13.20
CA VAL A 18 -6.27 -22.63 -12.38
C VAL A 18 -5.37 -23.61 -13.15
N LYS A 19 -5.94 -24.62 -13.81
CA LYS A 19 -5.17 -25.54 -14.67
C LYS A 19 -4.49 -24.80 -15.83
N GLY A 20 -5.15 -23.79 -16.39
CA GLY A 20 -4.56 -22.94 -17.42
C GLY A 20 -3.31 -22.22 -16.93
N PHE A 21 -3.34 -21.62 -15.75
CA PHE A 21 -2.18 -21.01 -15.10
C PHE A 21 -1.06 -22.01 -14.85
N GLN A 22 -1.38 -23.20 -14.29
CA GLN A 22 -0.41 -24.25 -14.02
C GLN A 22 0.30 -24.76 -15.29
N ARG A 23 -0.39 -24.70 -16.43
CA ARG A 23 0.17 -25.06 -17.75
C ARG A 23 0.91 -23.91 -18.44
N GLY A 24 1.07 -22.75 -17.76
CA GLY A 24 1.78 -21.60 -18.26
C GLY A 24 1.03 -20.77 -19.31
N LYS A 25 -0.31 -20.88 -19.39
CA LYS A 25 -1.12 -20.00 -20.25
C LYS A 25 -0.97 -18.56 -19.79
N LYS A 26 -0.56 -17.69 -20.69
CA LYS A 26 -0.37 -16.26 -20.40
C LYS A 26 -1.68 -15.48 -20.36
N GLU A 27 -2.67 -15.90 -21.13
CA GLU A 27 -3.94 -15.23 -21.31
C GLU A 27 -5.09 -16.19 -21.14
N GLN A 28 -6.13 -15.78 -20.40
CA GLN A 28 -7.35 -16.53 -20.21
C GLN A 28 -8.49 -15.52 -20.01
N THR A 29 -9.68 -15.85 -20.50
CA THR A 29 -10.86 -15.00 -20.39
C THR A 29 -11.95 -15.70 -19.60
N LEU A 30 -12.48 -15.03 -18.56
CA LEU A 30 -13.68 -15.44 -17.84
C LEU A 30 -14.88 -14.64 -18.37
N LEU A 31 -15.78 -15.33 -19.08
CA LEU A 31 -17.02 -14.74 -19.59
C LEU A 31 -18.17 -15.07 -18.64
N GLY A 32 -18.93 -14.05 -18.27
CA GLY A 32 -20.11 -14.21 -17.41
C GLY A 32 -20.97 -12.96 -17.39
N VAL A 33 -22.27 -13.13 -17.25
CA VAL A 33 -23.23 -12.02 -17.13
C VAL A 33 -23.04 -11.26 -15.82
N THR A 34 -23.61 -10.06 -15.73
CA THR A 34 -23.64 -9.30 -14.48
C THR A 34 -24.34 -10.12 -13.39
N GLY A 35 -23.81 -10.13 -12.17
CA GLY A 35 -24.36 -10.90 -11.05
C GLY A 35 -24.01 -12.40 -11.04
N SER A 36 -23.22 -12.91 -12.01
CA SER A 36 -22.82 -14.34 -12.03
C SER A 36 -21.73 -14.70 -11.02
N GLY A 37 -21.30 -13.76 -10.16
CA GLY A 37 -20.29 -13.98 -9.15
C GLY A 37 -18.85 -14.06 -9.72
N LYS A 38 -18.54 -13.26 -10.76
CA LYS A 38 -17.19 -13.21 -11.34
C LYS A 38 -16.13 -12.84 -10.32
N THR A 39 -16.38 -11.85 -9.44
CA THR A 39 -15.45 -11.44 -8.38
C THR A 39 -15.18 -12.60 -7.42
N PHE A 40 -16.21 -13.32 -7.02
CA PHE A 40 -16.06 -14.50 -6.17
C PHE A 40 -15.28 -15.63 -6.86
N THR A 41 -15.54 -15.84 -8.16
CA THR A 41 -14.76 -16.77 -8.99
C THR A 41 -13.28 -16.38 -9.04
N MET A 42 -12.98 -15.09 -9.28
CA MET A 42 -11.60 -14.57 -9.27
C MET A 42 -10.93 -14.76 -7.90
N ALA A 43 -11.64 -14.48 -6.80
CA ALA A 43 -11.11 -14.68 -5.45
C ALA A 43 -10.70 -16.16 -5.22
N ASN A 44 -11.52 -17.12 -5.63
CA ASN A 44 -11.17 -18.54 -5.54
C ASN A 44 -9.96 -18.93 -6.41
N ILE A 45 -9.77 -18.27 -7.54
CA ILE A 45 -8.58 -18.49 -8.40
C ILE A 45 -7.34 -17.92 -7.73
N ILE A 46 -7.41 -16.69 -7.21
CA ILE A 46 -6.31 -16.01 -6.50
C ILE A 46 -5.85 -16.86 -5.31
N GLU A 47 -6.80 -17.36 -4.49
CA GLU A 47 -6.51 -18.24 -3.37
C GLU A 47 -5.73 -19.50 -3.80
N LYS A 48 -6.18 -20.17 -4.88
CA LYS A 48 -5.56 -21.40 -5.37
C LYS A 48 -4.20 -21.19 -6.01
N ILE A 49 -3.97 -20.05 -6.65
CA ILE A 49 -2.71 -19.72 -7.30
C ILE A 49 -1.69 -19.21 -6.27
N ASN A 50 -2.14 -18.51 -5.24
CA ASN A 50 -1.35 -17.95 -4.13
C ASN A 50 -0.11 -17.19 -4.62
N LYS A 51 -0.33 -16.22 -5.50
CA LYS A 51 0.72 -15.32 -6.03
C LYS A 51 0.29 -13.86 -5.85
N PRO A 52 1.23 -12.91 -5.74
CA PRO A 52 0.92 -11.50 -5.83
C PRO A 52 0.08 -11.21 -7.07
N THR A 53 -1.05 -10.54 -6.87
CA THR A 53 -2.07 -10.34 -7.90
C THR A 53 -2.39 -8.86 -8.05
N LEU A 54 -2.41 -8.38 -9.29
CA LEU A 54 -2.87 -7.05 -9.65
C LEU A 54 -4.22 -7.15 -10.36
N VAL A 55 -5.22 -6.47 -9.80
CA VAL A 55 -6.58 -6.34 -10.36
C VAL A 55 -6.74 -4.92 -10.88
N ILE A 56 -6.88 -4.75 -12.19
CA ILE A 56 -7.02 -3.43 -12.82
C ILE A 56 -8.48 -3.18 -13.16
N ALA A 57 -9.03 -2.09 -12.61
CA ALA A 57 -10.36 -1.59 -12.92
C ALA A 57 -10.29 -0.33 -13.81
N HIS A 58 -11.28 -0.11 -14.63
CA HIS A 58 -11.29 1.01 -15.57
C HIS A 58 -11.54 2.37 -14.92
N ASN A 59 -12.04 2.42 -13.67
CA ASN A 59 -12.23 3.66 -12.91
C ASN A 59 -12.07 3.47 -11.40
N LYS A 60 -12.00 4.57 -10.65
CA LYS A 60 -11.85 4.58 -9.19
C LYS A 60 -13.03 3.91 -8.46
N THR A 61 -14.25 4.12 -8.93
CA THR A 61 -15.47 3.60 -8.28
C THR A 61 -15.51 2.08 -8.32
N LEU A 62 -15.24 1.48 -9.48
CA LEU A 62 -15.16 0.02 -9.60
C LEU A 62 -13.96 -0.54 -8.83
N ALA A 63 -12.82 0.16 -8.83
CA ALA A 63 -11.67 -0.24 -8.04
C ALA A 63 -12.00 -0.26 -6.53
N ALA A 64 -12.72 0.75 -6.02
CA ALA A 64 -13.16 0.80 -4.62
C ALA A 64 -14.11 -0.35 -4.27
N GLN A 65 -15.08 -0.64 -5.14
CA GLN A 65 -16.00 -1.76 -4.95
C GLN A 65 -15.24 -3.10 -4.90
N LEU A 66 -14.38 -3.37 -5.88
CA LEU A 66 -13.59 -4.60 -5.94
C LEU A 66 -12.65 -4.73 -4.74
N HIS A 67 -12.03 -3.63 -4.31
CA HIS A 67 -11.19 -3.62 -3.12
C HIS A 67 -11.98 -4.04 -1.87
N GLY A 68 -13.18 -3.49 -1.66
CA GLY A 68 -14.07 -3.89 -0.57
C GLY A 68 -14.43 -5.37 -0.62
N GLU A 69 -14.86 -5.88 -1.80
CA GLU A 69 -15.19 -7.29 -1.99
C GLU A 69 -13.99 -8.22 -1.73
N PHE A 70 -12.79 -7.89 -2.24
CA PHE A 70 -11.60 -8.70 -1.99
C PHE A 70 -11.14 -8.65 -0.53
N LYS A 71 -11.31 -7.53 0.16
CA LYS A 71 -11.00 -7.41 1.59
C LYS A 71 -11.89 -8.31 2.45
N GLU A 72 -13.15 -8.48 2.08
CA GLU A 72 -14.05 -9.44 2.72
C GLU A 72 -13.64 -10.89 2.46
N PHE A 73 -13.19 -11.23 1.24
CA PHE A 73 -12.74 -12.58 0.90
C PHE A 73 -11.39 -12.94 1.51
N PHE A 74 -10.51 -11.96 1.68
CA PHE A 74 -9.14 -12.12 2.14
C PHE A 74 -8.83 -11.24 3.37
N PRO A 75 -9.45 -11.51 4.53
CA PRO A 75 -9.30 -10.66 5.72
C PRO A 75 -7.87 -10.61 6.28
N ASP A 76 -7.07 -11.65 6.05
CA ASP A 76 -5.71 -11.78 6.58
C ASP A 76 -4.62 -11.42 5.57
N ASN A 77 -4.99 -11.28 4.28
CA ASN A 77 -4.06 -10.92 3.20
C ASN A 77 -3.86 -9.41 3.12
N ALA A 78 -2.76 -8.99 2.49
CA ALA A 78 -2.59 -7.59 2.10
C ALA A 78 -3.45 -7.28 0.88
N VAL A 79 -4.66 -6.79 1.10
CA VAL A 79 -5.54 -6.30 0.05
C VAL A 79 -5.41 -4.78 0.00
N GLU A 80 -4.77 -4.28 -1.04
CA GLU A 80 -4.33 -2.90 -1.17
C GLU A 80 -5.08 -2.15 -2.28
N TYR A 81 -5.18 -0.83 -2.12
CA TYR A 81 -5.88 0.05 -3.05
C TYR A 81 -4.92 1.03 -3.70
N PHE A 82 -4.87 1.05 -5.04
CA PHE A 82 -3.92 1.87 -5.78
C PHE A 82 -4.60 2.62 -6.92
N VAL A 83 -4.98 3.88 -6.66
CA VAL A 83 -5.64 4.76 -7.63
C VAL A 83 -4.92 6.10 -7.72
N SER A 84 -5.33 6.98 -8.62
CA SER A 84 -4.80 8.34 -8.68
C SER A 84 -5.12 9.10 -7.41
N TYR A 85 -4.13 9.78 -6.82
CA TYR A 85 -4.28 10.61 -5.61
C TYR A 85 -4.91 11.97 -5.87
N TYR A 86 -5.08 12.37 -7.14
CA TYR A 86 -5.82 13.57 -7.47
C TYR A 86 -7.32 13.31 -7.38
N ASP A 87 -8.00 14.05 -6.50
CA ASP A 87 -9.46 14.02 -6.39
C ASP A 87 -10.10 15.02 -7.36
N TYR A 88 -9.45 16.13 -7.54
CA TYR A 88 -9.88 17.21 -8.43
C TYR A 88 -8.74 17.60 -9.37
N TYR A 89 -9.07 17.79 -10.63
CA TYR A 89 -8.15 18.31 -11.63
C TYR A 89 -8.89 19.30 -12.51
N GLN A 90 -8.53 20.57 -12.38
CA GLN A 90 -8.99 21.65 -13.26
C GLN A 90 -7.86 22.01 -14.21
N PRO A 91 -8.00 21.74 -15.52
CA PRO A 91 -7.01 22.19 -16.50
C PRO A 91 -7.02 23.71 -16.61
N GLU A 92 -5.89 24.25 -17.02
CA GLU A 92 -5.81 25.66 -17.41
C GLU A 92 -6.82 25.96 -18.52
N ALA A 93 -7.51 27.07 -18.38
CA ALA A 93 -8.44 27.55 -19.38
C ALA A 93 -8.44 29.08 -19.47
N TYR A 94 -8.51 29.62 -20.67
CA TYR A 94 -8.72 31.04 -20.90
C TYR A 94 -10.10 31.28 -21.51
N VAL A 95 -10.89 32.13 -20.88
CA VAL A 95 -12.23 32.51 -21.34
C VAL A 95 -12.17 33.88 -21.98
N PRO A 96 -12.06 33.98 -23.35
CA PRO A 96 -11.85 35.26 -24.03
C PRO A 96 -12.98 36.28 -23.83
N SER A 97 -14.20 35.79 -23.60
CA SER A 97 -15.39 36.67 -23.43
C SER A 97 -15.36 37.48 -22.16
N THR A 98 -14.65 37.03 -21.13
CA THR A 98 -14.54 37.67 -19.81
C THR A 98 -13.10 38.08 -19.48
N ASP A 99 -12.16 37.85 -20.38
CA ASP A 99 -10.72 38.04 -20.15
C ASP A 99 -10.25 37.36 -18.85
N THR A 100 -10.77 36.14 -18.61
CA THR A 100 -10.51 35.42 -17.38
C THR A 100 -9.58 34.24 -17.68
N TYR A 101 -8.45 34.19 -16.96
CA TYR A 101 -7.55 33.04 -16.93
C TYR A 101 -7.91 32.17 -15.72
N ILE A 102 -8.24 30.90 -15.98
CA ILE A 102 -8.48 29.90 -14.95
C ILE A 102 -7.17 29.12 -14.79
N GLU A 103 -6.55 29.24 -13.63
CA GLU A 103 -5.31 28.53 -13.32
C GLU A 103 -5.57 27.02 -13.17
N LYS A 104 -4.54 26.25 -13.44
CA LYS A 104 -4.54 24.82 -13.16
C LYS A 104 -4.66 24.60 -11.65
N ASP A 105 -5.65 23.82 -11.23
CA ASP A 105 -5.84 23.45 -9.84
C ASP A 105 -5.92 21.93 -9.69
N SER A 106 -5.30 21.40 -8.65
CA SER A 106 -5.32 19.97 -8.34
C SER A 106 -5.19 19.76 -6.84
N ASP A 107 -6.10 19.01 -6.28
CA ASP A 107 -6.09 18.65 -4.87
C ASP A 107 -5.62 17.21 -4.67
N ILE A 108 -4.65 17.02 -3.77
CA ILE A 108 -4.05 15.73 -3.45
C ILE A 108 -4.76 15.15 -2.23
N ASN A 109 -5.34 13.97 -2.39
CA ASN A 109 -5.96 13.24 -1.30
C ASN A 109 -4.91 12.45 -0.50
N ALA A 110 -4.60 12.94 0.70
CA ALA A 110 -3.60 12.36 1.58
C ALA A 110 -3.91 10.89 1.99
N GLU A 111 -5.20 10.52 2.10
CA GLU A 111 -5.58 9.14 2.39
C GLU A 111 -5.29 8.22 1.21
N ILE A 112 -5.55 8.65 -0.01
CA ILE A 112 -5.21 7.88 -1.22
C ILE A 112 -3.69 7.78 -1.38
N GLU A 113 -2.95 8.83 -1.08
CA GLU A 113 -1.49 8.83 -1.10
C GLU A 113 -0.94 7.79 -0.12
N LYS A 114 -1.42 7.78 1.13
CA LYS A 114 -1.10 6.77 2.13
C LYS A 114 -1.37 5.34 1.62
N LEU A 115 -2.54 5.09 1.03
CA LEU A 115 -2.89 3.78 0.49
C LEU A 115 -1.96 3.34 -0.66
N ARG A 116 -1.48 4.27 -1.48
CA ARG A 116 -0.48 3.99 -2.53
C ARG A 116 0.86 3.60 -1.94
N HIS A 117 1.34 4.31 -0.91
CA HIS A 117 2.56 3.93 -0.18
C HIS A 117 2.41 2.55 0.48
N SER A 118 1.26 2.29 1.13
CA SER A 118 0.95 0.96 1.71
C SER A 118 1.02 -0.14 0.65
N ALA A 119 0.40 0.05 -0.51
CA ALA A 119 0.41 -0.93 -1.59
C ALA A 119 1.83 -1.20 -2.12
N THR A 120 2.65 -0.16 -2.23
CA THR A 120 4.04 -0.30 -2.70
C THR A 120 4.90 -1.04 -1.67
N ALA A 121 4.77 -0.69 -0.39
CA ALA A 121 5.47 -1.37 0.71
C ALA A 121 5.07 -2.85 0.82
N ALA A 122 3.76 -3.16 0.71
CA ALA A 122 3.25 -4.52 0.79
C ALA A 122 3.86 -5.45 -0.26
N LEU A 123 4.18 -4.97 -1.47
CA LEU A 123 4.86 -5.76 -2.51
C LEU A 123 6.26 -6.20 -2.10
N GLY A 124 6.99 -5.38 -1.33
CA GLY A 124 8.31 -5.71 -0.82
C GLY A 124 8.28 -6.65 0.39
N GLU A 125 7.24 -6.54 1.23
CA GLU A 125 7.18 -7.26 2.51
C GLU A 125 6.43 -8.59 2.45
N ARG A 126 5.42 -8.71 1.58
CA ARG A 126 4.46 -9.82 1.60
C ARG A 126 4.37 -10.51 0.24
N LYS A 127 3.98 -11.79 0.26
CA LYS A 127 3.74 -12.60 -0.94
C LYS A 127 2.26 -12.81 -1.22
N ASP A 128 1.41 -12.58 -0.25
CA ASP A 128 -0.04 -12.76 -0.27
C ASP A 128 -0.77 -11.44 -0.60
N VAL A 129 -0.21 -10.67 -1.53
CA VAL A 129 -0.68 -9.31 -1.87
C VAL A 129 -1.70 -9.36 -3.00
N VAL A 130 -2.81 -8.65 -2.82
CA VAL A 130 -3.80 -8.37 -3.86
C VAL A 130 -3.96 -6.86 -3.99
N ILE A 131 -3.46 -6.28 -5.08
CA ILE A 131 -3.60 -4.85 -5.34
C ILE A 131 -4.76 -4.62 -6.29
N VAL A 132 -5.73 -3.81 -5.87
CA VAL A 132 -6.81 -3.35 -6.73
C VAL A 132 -6.50 -1.93 -7.17
N ALA A 133 -6.31 -1.75 -8.48
CA ALA A 133 -5.83 -0.51 -9.04
C ALA A 133 -6.75 0.04 -10.13
N SER A 134 -6.71 1.36 -10.32
CA SER A 134 -7.21 1.99 -11.54
C SER A 134 -6.12 2.04 -12.62
N VAL A 135 -6.45 2.54 -13.81
CA VAL A 135 -5.51 2.72 -14.91
C VAL A 135 -4.26 3.54 -14.53
N SER A 136 -4.31 4.31 -13.44
CA SER A 136 -3.15 5.09 -12.96
C SER A 136 -1.93 4.23 -12.58
N CYS A 137 -2.10 2.94 -12.35
CA CYS A 137 -1.01 2.01 -12.05
C CYS A 137 -0.05 1.76 -13.23
N ILE A 138 -0.42 2.14 -14.46
CA ILE A 138 0.46 2.01 -15.64
C ILE A 138 1.56 3.06 -15.68
N TYR A 139 1.41 4.16 -14.92
CA TYR A 139 2.44 5.19 -14.81
C TYR A 139 3.48 4.74 -13.77
N GLY A 140 4.76 4.76 -14.19
CA GLY A 140 5.86 4.31 -13.33
C GLY A 140 6.04 5.19 -12.10
N LEU A 141 6.40 4.54 -10.99
CA LEU A 141 6.77 5.20 -9.72
C LEU A 141 8.29 5.32 -9.54
N GLY A 142 9.08 4.91 -10.55
CA GLY A 142 10.52 4.82 -10.48
C GLY A 142 11.03 3.39 -10.61
N SER A 143 12.32 3.19 -10.30
CA SER A 143 12.96 1.88 -10.34
C SER A 143 12.61 1.07 -9.08
N PRO A 144 12.05 -0.15 -9.21
CA PRO A 144 11.81 -1.01 -8.05
C PRO A 144 13.08 -1.34 -7.27
N VAL A 145 14.22 -1.49 -7.96
CA VAL A 145 15.51 -1.79 -7.35
C VAL A 145 15.99 -0.62 -6.49
N ASP A 146 15.83 0.61 -6.98
CA ASP A 146 16.21 1.81 -6.21
C ASP A 146 15.30 1.98 -4.99
N TYR A 147 14.02 1.69 -5.13
CA TYR A 147 13.06 1.71 -4.03
C TYR A 147 13.42 0.69 -2.93
N GLU A 148 13.74 -0.56 -3.31
CA GLU A 148 14.18 -1.59 -2.36
C GLU A 148 15.51 -1.25 -1.68
N ASN A 149 16.46 -0.65 -2.39
CA ASN A 149 17.75 -0.23 -1.83
C ASN A 149 17.65 0.94 -0.84
N GLN A 150 16.56 1.70 -0.90
CA GLN A 150 16.32 2.81 0.00
C GLN A 150 15.60 2.42 1.29
N VAL A 151 15.19 1.18 1.45
CA VAL A 151 14.50 0.71 2.66
C VAL A 151 15.40 0.76 3.88
N LEU A 152 14.94 1.39 4.97
CA LEU A 152 15.56 1.33 6.27
C LEU A 152 14.99 0.15 7.07
N SER A 153 15.78 -0.92 7.19
CA SER A 153 15.41 -2.13 7.94
C SER A 153 16.01 -2.12 9.33
N LEU A 154 15.16 -2.05 10.36
CA LEU A 154 15.53 -2.01 11.77
C LEU A 154 15.03 -3.28 12.47
N ARG A 155 15.89 -3.84 13.34
CA ARG A 155 15.58 -5.06 14.09
C ARG A 155 16.09 -4.93 15.51
N THR A 156 15.33 -5.40 16.48
CA THR A 156 15.74 -5.47 17.90
C THR A 156 17.04 -6.28 18.03
N GLY A 157 18.00 -5.77 18.82
CA GLY A 157 19.34 -6.32 19.01
C GLY A 157 20.32 -6.02 17.86
N LYS A 158 19.94 -5.22 16.87
CA LYS A 158 20.85 -4.77 15.80
C LYS A 158 21.67 -3.60 16.30
N GLU A 159 22.98 -3.66 16.07
CA GLU A 159 23.88 -2.53 16.29
C GLU A 159 23.76 -1.53 15.13
N ILE A 160 23.34 -0.34 15.43
CA ILE A 160 23.24 0.80 14.52
C ILE A 160 23.19 2.09 15.34
N SER A 161 24.03 3.07 15.02
CA SER A 161 24.00 4.34 15.72
C SER A 161 22.71 5.12 15.43
N ARG A 162 22.26 5.89 16.42
CA ARG A 162 21.14 6.82 16.24
C ARG A 162 21.35 7.72 15.02
N ASP A 163 22.55 8.27 14.88
CA ASP A 163 22.87 9.20 13.79
C ASP A 163 22.82 8.55 12.42
N ASP A 164 23.14 7.27 12.30
CA ASP A 164 23.00 6.53 11.05
C ASP A 164 21.52 6.28 10.71
N ILE A 165 20.67 6.01 11.70
CA ILE A 165 19.21 5.94 11.51
C ILE A 165 18.70 7.28 10.98
N LEU A 166 19.08 8.41 11.62
CA LEU A 166 18.62 9.74 11.22
C LEU A 166 19.09 10.12 9.81
N LYS A 167 20.35 9.84 9.46
CA LYS A 167 20.86 10.06 8.10
C LYS A 167 20.06 9.27 7.08
N LYS A 168 19.80 7.99 7.37
CA LYS A 168 19.05 7.13 6.46
C LYS A 168 17.62 7.60 6.29
N LEU A 169 16.96 8.08 7.35
CA LEU A 169 15.61 8.66 7.25
C LEU A 169 15.59 9.89 6.34
N VAL A 170 16.57 10.79 6.45
CA VAL A 170 16.69 11.95 5.55
C VAL A 170 16.98 11.52 4.12
N GLU A 171 17.83 10.52 3.89
CA GLU A 171 18.11 9.97 2.55
C GLU A 171 16.85 9.43 1.87
N ILE A 172 15.94 8.83 2.64
CA ILE A 172 14.66 8.30 2.13
C ILE A 172 13.52 9.32 2.22
N GLN A 173 13.86 10.61 2.30
CA GLN A 173 12.94 11.75 2.22
C GLN A 173 11.98 11.92 3.41
N TYR A 174 12.36 11.45 4.60
CA TYR A 174 11.62 11.75 5.83
C TYR A 174 12.08 13.09 6.42
N ASP A 175 11.13 13.91 6.78
CA ASP A 175 11.39 15.20 7.42
C ASP A 175 11.52 15.07 8.94
N ARG A 176 12.53 15.72 9.53
CA ARG A 176 12.61 15.85 10.97
C ARG A 176 11.62 16.91 11.45
N ASN A 177 10.66 16.52 12.26
CA ASN A 177 9.73 17.44 12.86
C ASN A 177 9.41 17.03 14.30
N ASP A 178 9.97 17.75 15.26
CA ASP A 178 9.80 17.46 16.68
C ASP A 178 8.49 18.06 17.26
N ILE A 179 7.77 18.89 16.49
CA ILE A 179 6.54 19.59 16.89
C ILE A 179 5.32 19.00 16.22
N ALA A 180 5.26 19.03 14.88
CA ALA A 180 4.19 18.44 14.09
C ALA A 180 4.63 17.06 13.60
N PHE A 181 4.05 16.01 14.15
CA PHE A 181 4.41 14.64 13.86
C PHE A 181 3.43 14.03 12.87
N ASP A 182 3.69 14.28 11.59
CA ASP A 182 2.87 13.85 10.47
C ASP A 182 3.48 12.65 9.72
N ARG A 183 2.73 12.02 8.82
CA ARG A 183 3.23 10.94 7.97
C ARG A 183 4.44 11.40 7.14
N GLY A 184 5.43 10.53 6.98
CA GLY A 184 6.68 10.86 6.32
C GLY A 184 7.63 11.70 7.17
N SER A 185 7.37 11.83 8.47
CA SER A 185 8.25 12.55 9.40
C SER A 185 8.82 11.65 10.51
N PHE A 186 9.86 12.14 11.16
CA PHE A 186 10.40 11.55 12.37
C PHE A 186 10.72 12.62 13.41
N ARG A 187 10.74 12.22 14.68
CA ARG A 187 11.17 13.08 15.80
C ARG A 187 12.13 12.34 16.70
N VAL A 188 12.96 13.10 17.43
CA VAL A 188 14.03 12.55 18.25
C VAL A 188 13.95 13.12 19.66
N ARG A 189 14.00 12.24 20.67
CA ARG A 189 14.02 12.62 22.08
C ARG A 189 15.03 11.74 22.82
N GLY A 190 16.25 12.26 23.04
CA GLY A 190 17.33 11.47 23.62
C GLY A 190 17.70 10.26 22.74
N ASP A 191 17.60 9.07 23.30
CA ASP A 191 17.89 7.81 22.61
C ASP A 191 16.63 7.16 21.98
N VAL A 192 15.57 7.94 21.85
CA VAL A 192 14.31 7.50 21.24
C VAL A 192 14.10 8.21 19.89
N VAL A 193 13.82 7.43 18.87
CA VAL A 193 13.44 7.90 17.53
C VAL A 193 12.03 7.42 17.22
N ASP A 194 11.08 8.34 17.09
CA ASP A 194 9.74 8.05 16.62
C ASP A 194 9.68 8.33 15.11
N ILE A 195 9.21 7.36 14.34
CA ILE A 195 9.09 7.44 12.88
C ILE A 195 7.61 7.23 12.52
N PHE A 196 7.04 8.11 11.69
CA PHE A 196 5.68 7.91 11.18
C PHE A 196 5.72 7.56 9.69
N PRO A 197 5.67 6.26 9.33
CA PRO A 197 5.77 5.83 7.95
C PRO A 197 4.63 6.38 7.08
N ALA A 198 4.93 6.75 5.85
CA ALA A 198 3.97 7.36 4.93
C ALA A 198 2.76 6.47 4.64
N GLY A 199 2.93 5.15 4.57
CA GLY A 199 1.87 4.15 4.31
C GLY A 199 1.20 3.57 5.56
N SER A 200 1.46 4.09 6.77
CA SER A 200 0.99 3.49 8.02
C SER A 200 -0.06 4.35 8.73
N GLU A 201 -0.93 3.69 9.51
CA GLU A 201 -1.84 4.37 10.46
C GLU A 201 -1.13 4.73 11.76
N ASN A 202 -0.17 3.90 12.18
CA ASN A 202 0.54 4.02 13.43
C ASN A 202 1.99 4.41 13.18
N ALA A 203 2.57 5.12 14.16
CA ALA A 203 3.98 5.41 14.17
C ALA A 203 4.78 4.29 14.84
N VAL A 204 6.09 4.29 14.63
CA VAL A 204 7.02 3.32 15.20
C VAL A 204 8.01 4.06 16.09
N ARG A 205 8.14 3.59 17.32
CA ARG A 205 9.13 4.06 18.28
C ARG A 205 10.31 3.10 18.34
N ILE A 206 11.51 3.62 18.09
CA ILE A 206 12.77 2.91 18.22
C ILE A 206 13.45 3.42 19.49
N GLU A 207 13.69 2.55 20.45
CA GLU A 207 14.44 2.85 21.66
C GLU A 207 15.83 2.24 21.54
N LEU A 208 16.84 3.06 21.77
CA LEU A 208 18.25 2.69 21.67
C LEU A 208 18.89 2.66 23.06
N PHE A 209 19.81 1.73 23.26
CA PHE A 209 20.74 1.73 24.38
C PHE A 209 22.16 1.78 23.81
N GLY A 210 22.78 2.97 23.84
CA GLY A 210 23.99 3.24 23.06
C GLY A 210 23.70 3.10 21.54
N ASP A 211 24.44 2.21 20.89
CA ASP A 211 24.29 1.93 19.46
C ASP A 211 23.51 0.63 19.19
N GLU A 212 22.79 0.09 20.18
CA GLU A 212 21.96 -1.10 20.01
C GLU A 212 20.47 -0.74 20.08
N ILE A 213 19.65 -1.31 19.16
CA ILE A 213 18.20 -1.20 19.22
C ILE A 213 17.66 -2.10 20.34
N GLU A 214 17.26 -1.51 21.46
CA GLU A 214 16.72 -2.23 22.61
C GLU A 214 15.28 -2.68 22.36
N SER A 215 14.44 -1.82 21.79
CA SER A 215 13.04 -2.14 21.53
C SER A 215 12.47 -1.40 20.32
N ILE A 216 11.48 -2.03 19.67
CA ILE A 216 10.67 -1.45 18.60
C ILE A 216 9.22 -1.56 19.02
N LYS A 217 8.51 -0.43 19.09
CA LYS A 217 7.10 -0.34 19.51
C LYS A 217 6.27 0.35 18.47
N GLU A 218 5.09 -0.17 18.22
CA GLU A 218 4.07 0.51 17.45
C GLU A 218 3.30 1.44 18.39
N ILE A 219 3.16 2.71 18.01
CA ILE A 219 2.54 3.74 18.84
C ILE A 219 1.45 4.49 18.08
N ASN A 220 0.44 4.94 18.79
CA ASN A 220 -0.51 5.92 18.28
C ASN A 220 0.21 7.27 18.07
N PRO A 221 0.20 7.86 16.86
CA PRO A 221 0.97 9.08 16.58
C PRO A 221 0.48 10.31 17.36
N ILE A 222 -0.80 10.33 17.76
CA ILE A 222 -1.45 11.45 18.46
C ILE A 222 -1.24 11.34 19.97
N THR A 223 -1.57 10.17 20.56
CA THR A 223 -1.52 9.99 22.02
C THR A 223 -0.18 9.49 22.52
N GLY A 224 0.60 8.83 21.67
CA GLY A 224 1.87 8.17 22.02
C GLY A 224 1.68 6.82 22.72
N ASP A 225 0.44 6.32 22.83
CA ASP A 225 0.13 5.04 23.47
C ASP A 225 0.73 3.89 22.66
N ILE A 226 1.25 2.88 23.38
CA ILE A 226 1.81 1.67 22.78
C ILE A 226 0.66 0.78 22.28
N MET A 227 0.64 0.52 20.97
CA MET A 227 -0.32 -0.35 20.30
C MET A 227 0.18 -1.78 20.15
N GLY A 228 1.50 -1.97 20.13
CA GLY A 228 2.12 -3.29 20.00
C GLY A 228 3.63 -3.25 20.10
N ILE A 229 4.24 -4.44 20.19
CA ILE A 229 5.68 -4.63 20.19
C ILE A 229 6.05 -5.37 18.90
N ARG A 230 7.14 -4.94 18.27
CA ARG A 230 7.65 -5.56 17.05
C ARG A 230 9.12 -5.93 17.22
N ASN A 231 9.55 -6.99 16.56
CA ASN A 231 10.97 -7.38 16.52
C ASN A 231 11.69 -6.81 15.30
N HIS A 232 10.92 -6.32 14.32
CA HIS A 232 11.43 -5.80 13.07
C HIS A 232 10.46 -4.77 12.48
N VAL A 233 11.01 -3.76 11.83
CA VAL A 233 10.28 -2.80 10.99
C VAL A 233 11.10 -2.48 9.75
N ALA A 234 10.42 -2.34 8.62
CA ALA A 234 10.95 -1.78 7.38
C ALA A 234 10.29 -0.42 7.14
N VAL A 235 11.09 0.62 6.96
CA VAL A 235 10.63 1.97 6.64
C VAL A 235 10.99 2.26 5.20
N TYR A 236 9.98 2.53 4.40
CA TYR A 236 10.08 2.78 2.97
C TYR A 236 10.12 4.29 2.68
N PRO A 237 10.74 4.70 1.56
CA PRO A 237 10.75 6.09 1.12
C PRO A 237 9.37 6.61 0.77
#